data_5d92c4986a03b60b199a08457e72a328
#
_entry.id   5d92c4986a03b60b199a08457e72a328
#
_cell.length_a   1.000
_cell.length_b   1.000
_cell.length_c   1.000
_cell.angle_alpha   90.00
_cell.angle_beta   90.00
_cell.angle_gamma   90.00
#
_symmetry.space_group_name_H-M   'P 1'
#
loop_
_entity.id
_entity.type
_entity.pdbx_description
1 polymer ?
#
loop_
_entity_poly.entity_id
_entity_poly.type
_entity_poly.pdbx_seq_one_letter_code
_entity_poly.pdbx_strand_id
1 'polypeptide(L)'
;MKRLVVILLLLLVVTSQAIRAQSRSSANVIQRGGAPNLTSLLVGLVPAEPLELTGAVDSNSPAVWDLVSGQQTMVVLTSFAGRTSRALGNLDALTPAVPVKLRPWPGGGVWMEAVVSAPDDTWYGYYHNERVATACGDTTKAVPRIGAARSKDHGATWYDLGIILEAPESSFVCDTNNRYFVGGVGDLSVVLDRSGQFLYVFFSQYGRTVAEQGVGVARMVWGDRDRPAGKLDVWSGGVWLPISGTHVTDATPVFMTNRLWHAPDGHVDAYWGPTVHWNEYLQQYVMLLNRSADESFSQEGIYVSMSVNLDQPSTWPAPTKILDGGQWYPQVIGMEQGAGTDKFAGQEARFFMSGRSTYIIRFNRLDVPSTR
;
A
#
# COMPACT_ATOMS: atom_id res chain seq x y z
N MET A 1 32.08 -49.20 7.36
CA MET A 1 32.44 -48.16 6.38
C MET A 1 31.46 -46.98 6.59
N LYS A 2 31.93 -45.95 7.28
CA LYS A 2 31.15 -44.75 7.63
C LYS A 2 31.38 -43.70 6.52
N ARG A 3 30.35 -43.30 5.81
CA ARG A 3 30.44 -42.18 4.88
C ARG A 3 30.12 -40.88 5.62
N LEU A 4 31.12 -40.04 5.67
CA LEU A 4 31.09 -38.68 6.20
C LEU A 4 30.43 -37.78 5.16
N VAL A 5 29.31 -37.10 5.52
CA VAL A 5 28.70 -36.06 4.71
C VAL A 5 29.26 -34.72 5.22
N VAL A 6 30.03 -34.05 4.37
CA VAL A 6 30.57 -32.72 4.61
C VAL A 6 29.53 -31.71 4.11
N ILE A 7 28.94 -31.00 5.05
CA ILE A 7 28.06 -29.84 4.75
C ILE A 7 28.96 -28.62 4.57
N LEU A 8 29.04 -28.09 3.37
CA LEU A 8 29.78 -26.86 3.04
C LEU A 8 28.89 -25.66 3.36
N LEU A 9 29.16 -24.99 4.48
CA LEU A 9 28.57 -23.66 4.78
C LEU A 9 29.31 -22.61 3.93
N LEU A 10 28.63 -22.03 2.95
CA LEU A 10 29.08 -20.82 2.27
C LEU A 10 28.70 -19.60 3.11
N LEU A 11 29.69 -19.07 3.84
CA LEU A 11 29.62 -17.74 4.43
C LEU A 11 29.80 -16.69 3.33
N LEU A 12 28.71 -16.01 2.97
CA LEU A 12 28.79 -14.77 2.16
C LEU A 12 29.20 -13.61 3.08
N VAL A 13 30.48 -13.24 2.99
CA VAL A 13 30.99 -12.00 3.57
C VAL A 13 30.56 -10.85 2.68
N VAL A 14 29.55 -10.08 3.14
CA VAL A 14 29.20 -8.79 2.51
C VAL A 14 30.18 -7.75 3.03
N THR A 15 31.13 -7.34 2.19
CA THR A 15 32.02 -6.21 2.46
C THR A 15 31.23 -4.91 2.31
N SER A 16 31.01 -4.21 3.41
CA SER A 16 30.47 -2.85 3.44
C SER A 16 31.48 -1.88 2.82
N GLN A 17 31.25 -1.44 1.59
CA GLN A 17 31.90 -0.26 1.06
C GLN A 17 31.19 0.99 1.58
N ALA A 18 31.86 1.70 2.47
CA ALA A 18 31.46 3.01 2.93
C ALA A 18 31.57 4.02 1.77
N ILE A 19 30.45 4.42 1.20
CA ILE A 19 30.35 5.52 0.26
C ILE A 19 30.35 6.81 1.09
N ARG A 20 31.46 7.57 1.06
CA ARG A 20 31.49 8.95 1.55
C ARG A 20 30.62 9.81 0.64
N ALA A 21 29.43 10.18 1.11
CA ALA A 21 28.63 11.22 0.49
C ALA A 21 29.28 12.58 0.77
N GLN A 22 29.86 13.20 -0.25
CA GLN A 22 30.20 14.62 -0.22
C GLN A 22 28.93 15.44 -0.24
N SER A 23 28.70 16.23 0.80
CA SER A 23 27.68 17.28 0.84
C SER A 23 27.97 18.31 -0.26
N ARG A 24 27.20 18.25 -1.34
CA ARG A 24 27.08 19.37 -2.27
C ARG A 24 25.79 20.10 -2.00
N SER A 25 25.93 21.34 -1.60
CA SER A 25 24.89 22.36 -1.52
C SER A 25 23.96 22.30 -2.73
N SER A 26 22.67 22.09 -2.49
CA SER A 26 21.64 22.11 -3.52
C SER A 26 21.46 23.53 -4.02
N ALA A 27 22.11 23.86 -5.12
CA ALA A 27 21.80 25.05 -5.88
C ALA A 27 20.43 24.89 -6.53
N ASN A 28 19.58 25.88 -6.35
CA ASN A 28 18.26 26.02 -6.96
C ASN A 28 18.34 25.75 -8.47
N VAL A 29 17.79 24.63 -8.92
CA VAL A 29 17.52 24.40 -10.33
C VAL A 29 16.22 25.14 -10.66
N ILE A 30 16.37 26.31 -11.25
CA ILE A 30 15.26 27.05 -11.87
C ILE A 30 14.85 26.25 -13.12
N GLN A 31 13.81 25.45 -13.00
CA GLN A 31 13.13 24.86 -14.15
C GLN A 31 12.45 25.98 -14.96
N ARG A 32 12.87 26.11 -16.21
CA ARG A 32 12.27 27.05 -17.16
C ARG A 32 10.86 26.59 -17.55
N GLY A 33 9.86 27.37 -17.20
CA GLY A 33 8.70 27.71 -18.03
C GLY A 33 7.67 26.60 -18.34
N GLY A 34 7.16 25.87 -17.32
CA GLY A 34 5.80 25.32 -17.34
C GLY A 34 5.00 25.97 -16.21
N ALA A 35 3.69 26.16 -16.38
CA ALA A 35 2.84 26.58 -15.29
C ALA A 35 3.06 25.59 -14.11
N PRO A 36 3.29 26.07 -12.87
CA PRO A 36 3.54 25.17 -11.74
C PRO A 36 2.36 24.20 -11.62
N ASN A 37 2.65 22.90 -11.59
CA ASN A 37 1.63 21.91 -11.33
C ASN A 37 1.07 22.22 -9.93
N LEU A 38 -0.22 22.59 -9.85
CA LEU A 38 -0.86 23.05 -8.61
C LEU A 38 -0.65 22.08 -7.43
N THR A 39 -0.53 20.77 -7.71
CA THR A 39 -0.28 19.77 -6.70
C THR A 39 1.12 19.87 -6.09
N SER A 40 2.14 20.24 -6.84
CA SER A 40 3.52 20.40 -6.32
C SER A 40 3.66 21.54 -5.31
N LEU A 41 2.74 22.52 -5.34
CA LEU A 41 2.66 23.61 -4.37
C LEU A 41 1.91 23.20 -3.08
N LEU A 42 1.20 22.07 -3.10
CA LEU A 42 0.37 21.61 -1.98
C LEU A 42 1.10 20.63 -1.05
N VAL A 43 2.17 19.99 -1.51
CA VAL A 43 2.88 18.95 -0.73
C VAL A 43 4.37 19.22 -0.73
N GLY A 44 4.96 19.22 0.47
CA GLY A 44 6.41 19.31 0.67
C GLY A 44 6.93 18.23 1.58
N LEU A 45 8.16 17.75 1.34
CA LEU A 45 8.88 16.84 2.23
C LEU A 45 9.94 17.64 2.99
N VAL A 46 9.86 17.62 4.32
CA VAL A 46 10.79 18.29 5.22
C VAL A 46 11.65 17.23 5.90
N PRO A 47 12.99 17.27 5.79
CA PRO A 47 13.87 16.34 6.50
C PRO A 47 13.56 16.32 8.00
N ALA A 48 13.56 15.12 8.59
CA ALA A 48 13.28 14.91 10.01
C ALA A 48 14.21 13.82 10.57
N GLU A 49 14.34 13.80 11.90
CA GLU A 49 15.07 12.72 12.58
C GLU A 49 14.51 11.35 12.15
N PRO A 50 15.42 10.39 11.85
CA PRO A 50 15.01 9.06 11.45
C PRO A 50 14.11 8.38 12.48
N LEU A 51 13.06 7.74 12.00
CA LEU A 51 12.16 6.91 12.78
C LEU A 51 11.90 5.61 12.02
N GLU A 52 11.93 4.48 12.71
CA GLU A 52 11.71 3.16 12.12
C GLU A 52 10.57 2.45 12.86
N LEU A 53 9.67 1.86 12.10
CA LEU A 53 8.69 0.94 12.66
C LEU A 53 9.39 -0.32 13.14
N THR A 54 8.89 -0.92 14.21
CA THR A 54 9.51 -2.11 14.78
C THR A 54 9.27 -3.34 13.89
N GLY A 55 10.35 -4.03 13.56
CA GLY A 55 10.35 -5.20 12.67
C GLY A 55 10.70 -4.83 11.22
N ALA A 56 10.92 -5.85 10.39
CA ALA A 56 11.10 -5.66 8.96
C ALA A 56 9.76 -5.34 8.27
N VAL A 57 9.78 -4.50 7.25
CA VAL A 57 8.58 -4.02 6.56
C VAL A 57 8.72 -4.22 5.05
N ASP A 58 7.73 -4.90 4.49
CA ASP A 58 7.61 -5.22 3.06
C ASP A 58 6.14 -5.09 2.62
N SER A 59 5.47 -4.05 3.11
CA SER A 59 4.07 -3.74 2.80
C SER A 59 3.67 -2.39 3.41
N ASN A 60 2.47 -1.94 3.14
CA ASN A 60 1.83 -0.91 3.93
C ASN A 60 1.67 -1.37 5.39
N SER A 61 1.85 -0.47 6.34
CA SER A 61 1.84 -0.76 7.78
C SER A 61 0.66 -0.06 8.46
N PRO A 62 -0.45 -0.76 8.73
CA PRO A 62 -1.57 -0.17 9.45
C PRO A 62 -1.17 0.34 10.84
N ALA A 63 -1.61 1.54 11.19
CA ALA A 63 -1.42 2.15 12.50
C ALA A 63 -2.76 2.65 13.05
N VAL A 64 -3.20 2.10 14.19
CA VAL A 64 -4.52 2.34 14.76
C VAL A 64 -4.38 2.68 16.24
N TRP A 65 -5.04 3.74 16.70
CA TRP A 65 -5.19 4.03 18.12
C TRP A 65 -6.32 3.21 18.73
N ASP A 66 -6.05 2.60 19.89
CA ASP A 66 -7.04 1.82 20.63
C ASP A 66 -6.77 1.84 22.14
N LEU A 67 -7.76 1.39 22.93
CA LEU A 67 -7.62 1.18 24.35
C LEU A 67 -7.10 -0.23 24.65
N VAL A 68 -5.80 -0.38 24.74
CA VAL A 68 -5.17 -1.65 25.11
C VAL A 68 -4.92 -1.69 26.62
N SER A 69 -5.55 -2.62 27.33
CA SER A 69 -5.49 -2.68 28.81
C SER A 69 -5.86 -1.37 29.50
N GLY A 70 -6.82 -0.61 28.94
CA GLY A 70 -7.30 0.65 29.48
C GLY A 70 -6.40 1.86 29.22
N GLN A 71 -5.33 1.69 28.42
CA GLN A 71 -4.43 2.78 28.01
C GLN A 71 -4.56 3.04 26.51
N GLN A 72 -4.66 4.33 26.15
CA GLN A 72 -4.63 4.74 24.75
C GLN A 72 -3.26 4.40 24.16
N THR A 73 -3.26 3.49 23.19
CA THR A 73 -2.06 2.87 22.64
C THR A 73 -2.17 2.81 21.13
N MET A 74 -1.13 3.20 20.42
CA MET A 74 -1.04 2.93 18.98
C MET A 74 -0.66 1.47 18.77
N VAL A 75 -1.41 0.79 17.95
CA VAL A 75 -1.13 -0.56 17.46
C VAL A 75 -0.64 -0.44 16.04
N VAL A 76 0.56 -0.92 15.77
CA VAL A 76 1.15 -0.94 14.43
C VAL A 76 1.30 -2.39 13.97
N LEU A 77 0.82 -2.68 12.76
CA LEU A 77 1.08 -3.96 12.11
C LEU A 77 2.17 -3.76 11.05
N THR A 78 3.18 -4.60 11.09
CA THR A 78 4.24 -4.66 10.08
C THR A 78 4.28 -6.05 9.48
N SER A 79 4.51 -6.14 8.18
CA SER A 79 4.57 -7.43 7.50
C SER A 79 5.87 -7.57 6.72
N PHE A 80 6.45 -8.76 6.77
CA PHE A 80 7.66 -9.12 6.05
C PHE A 80 7.68 -10.61 5.70
N ALA A 81 8.14 -10.94 4.50
CA ALA A 81 8.25 -12.32 4.02
C ALA A 81 6.97 -13.14 4.25
N GLY A 82 5.81 -12.55 4.00
CA GLY A 82 4.51 -13.21 4.12
C GLY A 82 4.06 -13.47 5.56
N ARG A 83 4.54 -12.71 6.53
CA ARG A 83 4.17 -12.81 7.94
C ARG A 83 3.90 -11.42 8.52
N THR A 84 2.82 -11.28 9.25
CA THR A 84 2.46 -10.05 9.95
C THR A 84 2.83 -10.13 11.41
N SER A 85 3.36 -9.04 11.93
CA SER A 85 3.67 -8.81 13.34
C SER A 85 2.98 -7.56 13.85
N ARG A 86 2.81 -7.47 15.18
CA ARG A 86 2.13 -6.38 15.88
C ARG A 86 3.05 -5.76 16.91
N ALA A 87 3.13 -4.44 16.94
CA ALA A 87 3.81 -3.66 17.96
C ALA A 87 2.84 -2.71 18.66
N LEU A 88 3.10 -2.31 19.87
CA LEU A 88 2.27 -1.45 20.71
C LEU A 88 3.08 -0.24 21.19
N GLY A 89 2.44 0.90 21.36
CA GLY A 89 3.08 2.07 21.96
C GLY A 89 2.60 3.39 21.37
N ASN A 90 3.53 4.18 20.90
CA ASN A 90 3.35 5.36 20.07
C ASN A 90 4.46 5.40 19.01
N LEU A 91 4.42 6.36 18.09
CA LEU A 91 5.41 6.40 16.99
C LEU A 91 6.86 6.49 17.48
N ASP A 92 7.10 7.16 18.61
CA ASP A 92 8.46 7.36 19.14
C ASP A 92 8.96 6.19 19.98
N ALA A 93 8.05 5.32 20.44
CA ALA A 93 8.33 4.23 21.36
C ALA A 93 7.40 3.03 21.13
N LEU A 94 7.69 2.22 20.12
CA LEU A 94 7.01 0.96 19.87
C LEU A 94 7.70 -0.21 20.62
N THR A 95 6.91 -1.14 21.14
CA THR A 95 7.42 -2.41 21.67
C THR A 95 8.06 -3.23 20.54
N PRO A 96 8.88 -4.24 20.86
CA PRO A 96 9.28 -5.24 19.87
C PRO A 96 8.06 -5.87 19.19
N ALA A 97 8.14 -6.07 17.88
CA ALA A 97 7.06 -6.66 17.09
C ALA A 97 6.88 -8.14 17.41
N VAL A 98 5.65 -8.57 17.63
CA VAL A 98 5.27 -9.94 17.95
C VAL A 98 4.39 -10.51 16.83
N PRO A 99 4.65 -11.72 16.30
CA PRO A 99 3.84 -12.33 15.27
C PRO A 99 2.37 -12.44 15.67
N VAL A 100 1.47 -12.05 14.74
CA VAL A 100 0.02 -12.24 14.91
C VAL A 100 -0.39 -13.65 14.49
N LYS A 101 -1.61 -14.07 14.89
CA LYS A 101 -2.19 -15.35 14.50
C LYS A 101 -3.33 -15.12 13.52
N LEU A 102 -3.27 -15.69 12.33
CA LEU A 102 -4.38 -15.72 11.37
C LEU A 102 -4.90 -17.16 11.24
N ARG A 103 -6.21 -17.37 11.39
CA ARG A 103 -6.84 -18.69 11.33
C ARG A 103 -8.22 -18.66 10.65
N PRO A 104 -8.54 -19.64 9.75
CA PRO A 104 -7.58 -20.58 9.18
C PRO A 104 -6.52 -19.85 8.36
N TRP A 105 -5.35 -20.44 8.14
CA TRP A 105 -4.32 -19.86 7.29
C TRP A 105 -4.72 -20.01 5.82
N PRO A 106 -4.76 -18.92 5.00
CA PRO A 106 -5.25 -18.98 3.61
C PRO A 106 -4.26 -19.64 2.63
N GLY A 107 -3.09 -20.02 3.12
CA GLY A 107 -1.97 -20.52 2.30
C GLY A 107 -1.15 -19.38 1.68
N GLY A 108 0.12 -19.67 1.33
CA GLY A 108 1.04 -18.67 0.79
C GLY A 108 1.50 -17.63 1.81
N GLY A 109 2.04 -16.52 1.32
CA GLY A 109 2.40 -15.35 2.13
C GLY A 109 1.18 -14.47 2.44
N VAL A 110 1.19 -13.81 3.61
CA VAL A 110 0.13 -12.87 4.02
C VAL A 110 0.76 -11.62 4.59
N TRP A 111 0.39 -10.46 4.03
CA TRP A 111 0.78 -9.13 4.49
C TRP A 111 -0.48 -8.34 4.84
N MET A 112 -0.68 -8.02 6.11
CA MET A 112 -1.80 -7.19 6.56
C MET A 112 -1.48 -5.74 6.23
N GLU A 113 -2.27 -5.13 5.34
CA GLU A 113 -1.96 -3.80 4.78
C GLU A 113 -2.97 -2.72 5.15
N ALA A 114 -4.13 -3.09 5.65
CA ALA A 114 -5.10 -2.13 6.13
C ALA A 114 -5.92 -2.69 7.29
N VAL A 115 -6.30 -1.81 8.21
CA VAL A 115 -7.21 -2.11 9.32
C VAL A 115 -8.27 -1.02 9.42
N VAL A 116 -9.52 -1.44 9.61
CA VAL A 116 -10.65 -0.56 9.91
C VAL A 116 -11.33 -1.07 11.18
N SER A 117 -11.44 -0.22 12.19
CA SER A 117 -12.14 -0.53 13.43
C SER A 117 -13.64 -0.23 13.28
N ALA A 118 -14.48 -1.11 13.81
CA ALA A 118 -15.92 -0.90 13.91
C ALA A 118 -16.30 -0.36 15.32
N PRO A 119 -17.48 0.24 15.48
CA PRO A 119 -17.92 0.81 16.76
C PRO A 119 -18.07 -0.21 17.91
N ASP A 120 -18.11 -1.50 17.61
CA ASP A 120 -18.19 -2.61 18.57
C ASP A 120 -16.81 -3.20 18.93
N ASP A 121 -15.74 -2.43 18.72
CA ASP A 121 -14.34 -2.81 18.92
C ASP A 121 -13.88 -4.02 18.09
N THR A 122 -14.66 -4.42 17.09
CA THR A 122 -14.22 -5.41 16.11
C THR A 122 -13.34 -4.74 15.07
N TRP A 123 -12.16 -5.29 14.82
CA TRP A 123 -11.29 -4.83 13.76
C TRP A 123 -11.45 -5.69 12.51
N TYR A 124 -11.46 -5.06 11.35
CA TYR A 124 -11.45 -5.69 10.03
C TYR A 124 -10.14 -5.38 9.36
N GLY A 125 -9.36 -6.44 9.12
CA GLY A 125 -8.08 -6.39 8.45
C GLY A 125 -8.21 -6.82 7.00
N TYR A 126 -7.46 -6.17 6.13
CA TYR A 126 -7.38 -6.50 4.71
C TYR A 126 -5.94 -6.80 4.37
N TYR A 127 -5.72 -7.91 3.68
CA TYR A 127 -4.39 -8.43 3.46
C TYR A 127 -4.11 -8.77 2.00
N HIS A 128 -2.89 -8.49 1.59
CA HIS A 128 -2.27 -9.06 0.40
C HIS A 128 -1.90 -10.52 0.68
N ASN A 129 -2.21 -11.41 -0.26
CA ASN A 129 -1.89 -12.82 -0.16
C ASN A 129 -1.24 -13.31 -1.44
N GLU A 130 -0.02 -13.79 -1.36
CA GLU A 130 0.71 -14.36 -2.49
C GLU A 130 0.66 -15.89 -2.48
N ARG A 131 0.27 -16.45 -3.61
CA ARG A 131 0.35 -17.90 -3.87
C ARG A 131 1.22 -18.14 -5.08
N VAL A 132 1.92 -19.27 -5.10
CA VAL A 132 2.61 -19.73 -6.31
C VAL A 132 1.61 -19.90 -7.44
N ALA A 133 1.95 -19.39 -8.62
CA ALA A 133 1.10 -19.40 -9.82
C ALA A 133 1.11 -20.79 -10.50
N THR A 134 0.54 -21.80 -9.84
CA THR A 134 0.54 -23.20 -10.31
C THR A 134 -0.12 -23.40 -11.67
N ALA A 135 -1.04 -22.52 -12.06
CA ALA A 135 -1.62 -22.51 -13.41
C ALA A 135 -0.57 -22.24 -14.52
N CYS A 136 0.58 -21.67 -14.17
CA CYS A 136 1.71 -21.46 -15.08
C CYS A 136 2.75 -22.60 -15.07
N GLY A 137 2.43 -23.75 -14.45
CA GLY A 137 3.31 -24.90 -14.36
C GLY A 137 4.39 -24.73 -13.28
N ASP A 138 5.61 -25.19 -13.57
CA ASP A 138 6.74 -25.10 -12.63
C ASP A 138 7.32 -23.67 -12.63
N THR A 139 6.88 -22.87 -11.70
CA THR A 139 7.30 -21.47 -11.53
C THR A 139 7.48 -21.12 -10.05
N THR A 140 8.38 -20.18 -9.77
CA THR A 140 8.53 -19.56 -8.44
C THR A 140 7.77 -18.24 -8.35
N LYS A 141 7.19 -17.76 -9.45
CA LYS A 141 6.43 -16.50 -9.47
C LYS A 141 5.09 -16.67 -8.76
N ALA A 142 4.63 -15.60 -8.18
CA ALA A 142 3.37 -15.56 -7.45
C ALA A 142 2.23 -14.97 -8.27
N VAL A 143 1.02 -15.22 -7.79
CA VAL A 143 -0.18 -14.48 -8.13
C VAL A 143 -0.73 -13.87 -6.84
N PRO A 144 -0.68 -12.55 -6.70
CA PRO A 144 -1.26 -11.85 -5.57
C PRO A 144 -2.79 -11.78 -5.68
N ARG A 145 -3.42 -11.78 -4.51
CA ARG A 145 -4.85 -11.60 -4.33
C ARG A 145 -5.12 -10.93 -2.98
N ILE A 146 -6.33 -10.45 -2.76
CA ILE A 146 -6.70 -9.70 -1.57
C ILE A 146 -7.69 -10.51 -0.75
N GLY A 147 -7.43 -10.61 0.55
CA GLY A 147 -8.33 -11.23 1.51
C GLY A 147 -8.73 -10.28 2.63
N ALA A 148 -9.72 -10.73 3.41
CA ALA A 148 -10.21 -10.03 4.59
C ALA A 148 -10.15 -10.92 5.83
N ALA A 149 -10.01 -10.30 7.00
CA ALA A 149 -10.00 -10.97 8.29
C ALA A 149 -10.63 -10.07 9.36
N ARG A 150 -11.03 -10.65 10.49
CA ARG A 150 -11.51 -9.87 11.64
C ARG A 150 -10.77 -10.24 12.91
N SER A 151 -10.63 -9.28 13.82
CA SER A 151 -10.04 -9.44 15.15
C SER A 151 -10.94 -8.85 16.23
N LYS A 152 -10.92 -9.46 17.43
CA LYS A 152 -11.60 -8.96 18.64
C LYS A 152 -10.63 -8.77 19.81
N ASP A 153 -9.34 -8.79 19.52
CA ASP A 153 -8.27 -8.66 20.51
C ASP A 153 -7.18 -7.69 20.04
N HIS A 154 -7.64 -6.57 19.42
CA HIS A 154 -6.80 -5.47 18.95
C HIS A 154 -5.67 -5.95 18.02
N GLY A 155 -6.00 -6.86 17.09
CA GLY A 155 -5.08 -7.34 16.06
C GLY A 155 -4.05 -8.39 16.50
N ALA A 156 -4.17 -8.98 17.68
CA ALA A 156 -3.29 -10.08 18.10
C ALA A 156 -3.66 -11.42 17.43
N THR A 157 -4.97 -11.67 17.30
CA THR A 157 -5.50 -12.85 16.61
C THR A 157 -6.53 -12.44 15.57
N TRP A 158 -6.41 -13.01 14.40
CA TRP A 158 -7.28 -12.75 13.26
C TRP A 158 -8.02 -14.01 12.83
N TYR A 159 -9.30 -13.84 12.52
CA TYR A 159 -10.12 -14.86 11.90
C TYR A 159 -10.29 -14.54 10.42
N ASP A 160 -9.82 -15.44 9.55
CA ASP A 160 -9.90 -15.28 8.10
C ASP A 160 -11.35 -15.28 7.60
N LEU A 161 -11.73 -14.29 6.83
CA LEU A 161 -13.03 -14.16 6.17
C LEU A 161 -12.96 -14.59 4.69
N GLY A 162 -11.78 -14.99 4.23
CA GLY A 162 -11.52 -15.47 2.88
C GLY A 162 -11.04 -14.40 1.91
N ILE A 163 -10.77 -14.84 0.69
CA ILE A 163 -10.39 -13.98 -0.43
C ILE A 163 -11.60 -13.17 -0.89
N ILE A 164 -11.37 -11.89 -1.17
CA ILE A 164 -12.41 -10.94 -1.60
C ILE A 164 -12.17 -10.41 -3.02
N LEU A 165 -10.90 -10.32 -3.46
CA LEU A 165 -10.52 -9.93 -4.81
C LEU A 165 -9.36 -10.80 -5.30
N GLU A 166 -9.49 -11.34 -6.51
CA GLU A 166 -8.46 -12.07 -7.22
C GLU A 166 -8.63 -11.92 -8.74
N ALA A 167 -7.55 -12.05 -9.49
CA ALA A 167 -7.61 -12.04 -10.94
C ALA A 167 -7.91 -13.46 -11.48
N PRO A 168 -8.68 -13.60 -12.57
CA PRO A 168 -8.91 -14.90 -13.20
C PRO A 168 -7.61 -15.43 -13.84
N GLU A 169 -7.42 -16.76 -13.81
CA GLU A 169 -6.23 -17.40 -14.38
C GLU A 169 -6.01 -17.07 -15.87
N SER A 170 -7.07 -16.79 -16.61
CA SER A 170 -7.01 -16.37 -18.02
C SER A 170 -6.28 -15.05 -18.24
N SER A 171 -6.11 -14.22 -17.19
CA SER A 171 -5.35 -12.96 -17.24
C SER A 171 -3.85 -13.14 -16.96
N PHE A 172 -3.37 -14.33 -16.61
CA PHE A 172 -1.97 -14.56 -16.28
C PHE A 172 -1.07 -14.53 -17.52
N VAL A 173 0.14 -14.01 -17.36
CA VAL A 173 1.22 -13.96 -18.35
C VAL A 173 2.36 -14.84 -17.84
N CYS A 174 2.28 -16.13 -18.15
CA CYS A 174 3.19 -17.14 -17.59
C CYS A 174 4.65 -16.99 -18.05
N ASP A 175 4.89 -16.46 -19.25
CA ASP A 175 6.19 -16.20 -19.85
C ASP A 175 6.73 -14.79 -19.54
N THR A 176 6.18 -14.14 -18.54
CA THR A 176 6.54 -12.77 -18.17
C THR A 176 7.99 -12.61 -17.69
N ASN A 177 8.60 -11.47 -18.02
CA ASN A 177 9.86 -11.02 -17.43
C ASN A 177 9.67 -10.41 -16.02
N ASN A 178 8.44 -10.07 -15.60
CA ASN A 178 8.21 -9.57 -14.26
C ASN A 178 8.82 -10.53 -13.22
N ARG A 179 9.57 -9.98 -12.28
CA ARG A 179 10.38 -10.76 -11.34
C ARG A 179 9.53 -11.53 -10.34
N TYR A 180 8.35 -11.02 -9.97
CA TYR A 180 7.56 -11.52 -8.86
C TYR A 180 6.23 -12.15 -9.29
N PHE A 181 5.51 -11.50 -10.23
CA PHE A 181 4.10 -11.82 -10.50
C PHE A 181 3.84 -12.19 -11.95
N VAL A 182 2.96 -13.18 -12.14
CA VAL A 182 2.42 -13.54 -13.46
C VAL A 182 1.15 -12.76 -13.81
N GLY A 183 0.64 -11.95 -12.91
CA GLY A 183 -0.64 -11.27 -12.96
C GLY A 183 -1.16 -11.11 -11.53
N GLY A 184 -2.45 -10.87 -11.36
CA GLY A 184 -3.07 -10.79 -10.05
C GLY A 184 -3.43 -9.37 -9.61
N VAL A 185 -3.89 -9.24 -8.36
CA VAL A 185 -4.24 -7.98 -7.69
C VAL A 185 -3.73 -7.99 -6.25
N GLY A 186 -3.08 -6.92 -5.81
CA GLY A 186 -2.47 -6.88 -4.49
C GLY A 186 -2.02 -5.47 -4.09
N ASP A 187 -1.10 -5.34 -3.13
CA ASP A 187 -0.58 -4.07 -2.60
C ASP A 187 -1.69 -3.04 -2.48
N LEU A 188 -2.38 -3.05 -1.34
CA LEU A 188 -3.67 -2.41 -1.20
C LEU A 188 -3.71 -1.32 -0.13
N SER A 189 -4.66 -0.43 -0.26
CA SER A 189 -5.11 0.46 0.80
C SER A 189 -6.62 0.41 0.93
N VAL A 190 -7.12 0.45 2.15
CA VAL A 190 -8.56 0.42 2.42
C VAL A 190 -8.98 1.65 3.21
N VAL A 191 -10.05 2.29 2.78
CA VAL A 191 -10.62 3.48 3.43
C VAL A 191 -12.12 3.32 3.58
N LEU A 192 -12.62 3.47 4.81
CA LEU A 192 -14.05 3.68 5.05
C LEU A 192 -14.37 5.15 4.73
N ASP A 193 -15.40 5.39 3.92
CA ASP A 193 -15.78 6.75 3.57
C ASP A 193 -16.25 7.55 4.81
N ARG A 194 -16.27 8.86 4.71
CA ARG A 194 -16.67 9.75 5.80
C ARG A 194 -18.13 9.59 6.23
N SER A 195 -18.96 9.01 5.38
CA SER A 195 -20.35 8.68 5.74
C SER A 195 -20.47 7.37 6.54
N GLY A 196 -19.43 6.54 6.54
CA GLY A 196 -19.43 5.21 7.14
C GLY A 196 -20.29 4.18 6.37
N GLN A 197 -20.65 4.48 5.11
CA GLN A 197 -21.52 3.61 4.32
C GLN A 197 -20.75 2.66 3.41
N PHE A 198 -19.66 3.14 2.79
CA PHE A 198 -18.89 2.36 1.84
C PHE A 198 -17.43 2.23 2.26
N LEU A 199 -16.94 1.00 2.15
CA LEU A 199 -15.52 0.69 2.22
C LEU A 199 -14.96 0.67 0.80
N TYR A 200 -13.87 1.43 0.57
CA TYR A 200 -13.15 1.47 -0.70
C TYR A 200 -11.82 0.74 -0.56
N VAL A 201 -11.53 -0.13 -1.52
CA VAL A 201 -10.28 -0.89 -1.62
C VAL A 201 -9.57 -0.40 -2.87
N PHE A 202 -8.46 0.31 -2.70
CA PHE A 202 -7.54 0.66 -3.78
C PHE A 202 -6.44 -0.41 -3.85
N PHE A 203 -6.11 -0.88 -5.04
CA PHE A 203 -5.20 -2.00 -5.19
C PHE A 203 -4.37 -1.92 -6.47
N SER A 204 -3.19 -2.51 -6.45
CA SER A 204 -2.39 -2.73 -7.65
C SER A 204 -2.99 -3.85 -8.49
N GLN A 205 -3.06 -3.64 -9.81
CA GLN A 205 -3.44 -4.68 -10.79
C GLN A 205 -2.24 -4.95 -11.70
N TYR A 206 -1.96 -6.22 -11.90
CA TYR A 206 -0.85 -6.72 -12.71
C TYR A 206 -1.37 -7.48 -13.94
N GLY A 207 -2.32 -6.85 -14.65
CA GLY A 207 -3.01 -7.48 -15.77
C GLY A 207 -2.17 -7.63 -17.04
N ARG A 208 -2.76 -8.29 -18.02
CA ARG A 208 -2.12 -8.64 -19.29
C ARG A 208 -1.96 -7.45 -20.24
N THR A 209 -2.86 -6.49 -20.16
CA THR A 209 -2.90 -5.31 -21.03
C THR A 209 -2.74 -4.02 -20.23
N VAL A 210 -2.39 -2.93 -20.90
CA VAL A 210 -2.29 -1.59 -20.26
C VAL A 210 -3.61 -1.18 -19.59
N ALA A 211 -4.74 -1.59 -20.14
CA ALA A 211 -6.07 -1.28 -19.59
C ALA A 211 -6.41 -2.10 -18.33
N GLU A 212 -5.67 -3.18 -18.04
CA GLU A 212 -5.90 -4.08 -16.91
C GLU A 212 -4.83 -3.95 -15.82
N GLN A 213 -4.00 -2.93 -15.87
CA GLN A 213 -2.91 -2.74 -14.91
C GLN A 213 -2.89 -1.32 -14.34
N GLY A 214 -2.15 -1.10 -13.26
CA GLY A 214 -2.09 0.16 -12.53
C GLY A 214 -2.89 0.09 -11.24
N VAL A 215 -3.53 1.17 -10.82
CA VAL A 215 -4.30 1.21 -9.57
C VAL A 215 -5.77 1.06 -9.84
N GLY A 216 -6.33 -0.10 -9.47
CA GLY A 216 -7.77 -0.36 -9.48
C GLY A 216 -8.45 0.11 -8.19
N VAL A 217 -9.78 0.18 -8.22
CA VAL A 217 -10.59 0.44 -7.04
C VAL A 217 -11.86 -0.40 -7.04
N ALA A 218 -12.14 -0.98 -5.87
CA ALA A 218 -13.39 -1.65 -5.57
C ALA A 218 -14.04 -1.00 -4.34
N ARG A 219 -15.36 -1.22 -4.17
CA ARG A 219 -16.07 -0.81 -2.98
C ARG A 219 -17.06 -1.88 -2.53
N MET A 220 -17.41 -1.86 -1.25
CA MET A 220 -18.56 -2.61 -0.73
C MET A 220 -19.32 -1.79 0.30
N VAL A 221 -20.58 -2.11 0.51
CA VAL A 221 -21.35 -1.57 1.62
C VAL A 221 -20.72 -2.04 2.93
N TRP A 222 -20.42 -1.11 3.87
CA TRP A 222 -19.80 -1.45 5.15
C TRP A 222 -20.58 -2.48 5.96
N GLY A 223 -21.88 -2.57 5.74
CA GLY A 223 -22.74 -3.58 6.35
C GLY A 223 -22.40 -5.03 5.98
N ASP A 224 -21.72 -5.26 4.85
CA ASP A 224 -21.35 -6.59 4.36
C ASP A 224 -19.98 -7.08 4.88
N ARG A 225 -19.28 -6.29 5.71
CA ARG A 225 -17.90 -6.52 6.20
C ARG A 225 -17.64 -7.89 6.84
N ASP A 226 -18.67 -8.54 7.43
CA ASP A 226 -18.56 -9.87 8.04
C ASP A 226 -18.57 -11.02 7.02
N ARG A 227 -19.06 -10.76 5.81
CA ARG A 227 -19.11 -11.72 4.69
C ARG A 227 -18.79 -11.02 3.38
N PRO A 228 -17.58 -10.51 3.22
CA PRO A 228 -17.22 -9.60 2.14
C PRO A 228 -17.07 -10.27 0.76
N ALA A 229 -16.83 -11.59 0.70
CA ALA A 229 -16.67 -12.31 -0.55
C ALA A 229 -17.94 -12.21 -1.42
N GLY A 230 -17.78 -11.76 -2.68
CA GLY A 230 -18.89 -11.56 -3.62
C GLY A 230 -19.79 -10.35 -3.32
N LYS A 231 -19.30 -9.41 -2.50
CA LYS A 231 -20.04 -8.20 -2.10
C LYS A 231 -19.40 -6.89 -2.60
N LEU A 232 -18.37 -7.00 -3.42
CA LEU A 232 -17.70 -5.83 -3.94
C LEU A 232 -18.22 -5.47 -5.33
N ASP A 233 -18.27 -4.15 -5.57
CA ASP A 233 -18.34 -3.58 -6.91
C ASP A 233 -16.95 -3.08 -7.29
N VAL A 234 -16.56 -3.20 -8.58
CA VAL A 234 -15.36 -2.57 -9.13
C VAL A 234 -15.73 -1.39 -10.00
N TRP A 235 -14.85 -0.40 -10.04
CA TRP A 235 -14.98 0.71 -10.98
C TRP A 235 -14.61 0.25 -12.38
N SER A 236 -15.55 0.34 -13.32
CA SER A 236 -15.36 -0.10 -14.70
C SER A 236 -16.07 0.82 -15.68
N GLY A 237 -15.34 1.38 -16.64
CA GLY A 237 -15.91 2.19 -17.71
C GLY A 237 -16.73 3.40 -17.25
N GLY A 238 -16.47 3.95 -16.06
CA GLY A 238 -17.21 5.09 -15.51
C GLY A 238 -18.40 4.74 -14.61
N VAL A 239 -18.59 3.46 -14.29
CA VAL A 239 -19.67 2.97 -13.41
C VAL A 239 -19.16 1.92 -12.43
N TRP A 240 -19.91 1.70 -11.36
CA TRP A 240 -19.67 0.62 -10.41
C TRP A 240 -20.39 -0.65 -10.87
N LEU A 241 -19.64 -1.73 -11.06
CA LEU A 241 -20.19 -3.03 -11.49
C LEU A 241 -19.89 -4.10 -10.43
N PRO A 242 -20.91 -4.93 -10.08
CA PRO A 242 -20.68 -6.03 -9.15
C PRO A 242 -19.73 -7.07 -9.76
N ILE A 243 -18.81 -7.58 -8.96
CA ILE A 243 -17.92 -8.68 -9.37
C ILE A 243 -18.62 -10.02 -9.26
N SER A 244 -18.21 -10.98 -10.09
CA SER A 244 -18.70 -12.36 -9.98
C SER A 244 -17.83 -13.15 -9.00
N GLY A 245 -18.38 -13.50 -7.85
CA GLY A 245 -17.61 -14.15 -6.78
C GLY A 245 -16.51 -13.24 -6.26
N THR A 246 -15.26 -13.63 -6.45
CA THR A 246 -14.07 -12.85 -6.04
C THR A 246 -13.26 -12.32 -7.21
N HIS A 247 -13.65 -12.66 -8.45
CA HIS A 247 -12.86 -12.36 -9.65
C HIS A 247 -13.03 -10.92 -10.12
N VAL A 248 -11.92 -10.20 -10.17
CA VAL A 248 -11.82 -8.87 -10.78
C VAL A 248 -11.62 -9.04 -12.27
N THR A 249 -12.64 -8.71 -13.03
CA THR A 249 -12.58 -8.55 -14.49
C THR A 249 -12.94 -7.11 -14.83
N ASP A 250 -12.39 -6.57 -15.89
CA ASP A 250 -12.77 -5.27 -16.45
C ASP A 250 -12.64 -4.04 -15.51
N ALA A 251 -11.89 -4.14 -14.41
CA ALA A 251 -11.66 -2.98 -13.53
C ALA A 251 -10.81 -1.94 -14.28
N THR A 252 -11.39 -0.75 -14.47
CA THR A 252 -10.68 0.38 -15.08
C THR A 252 -9.74 1.00 -14.06
N PRO A 253 -8.42 1.13 -14.35
CA PRO A 253 -7.49 1.74 -13.41
C PRO A 253 -7.81 3.23 -13.23
N VAL A 254 -7.66 3.73 -11.99
CA VAL A 254 -7.77 5.16 -11.64
C VAL A 254 -6.68 5.94 -12.38
N PHE A 255 -5.47 5.37 -12.44
CA PHE A 255 -4.34 5.91 -13.19
C PHE A 255 -3.86 4.87 -14.17
N MET A 256 -3.99 5.17 -15.44
CA MET A 256 -3.46 4.32 -16.51
C MET A 256 -1.93 4.37 -16.51
N THR A 257 -1.35 3.27 -16.93
CA THR A 257 0.10 3.14 -17.13
C THR A 257 0.45 3.32 -18.59
N ASN A 258 1.72 3.59 -18.89
CA ASN A 258 2.18 3.77 -20.26
C ASN A 258 2.83 2.52 -20.84
N ARG A 259 3.31 1.58 -19.98
CA ARG A 259 3.97 0.34 -20.37
C ARG A 259 3.48 -0.81 -19.50
N LEU A 260 3.51 -1.99 -20.10
CA LEU A 260 3.06 -3.22 -19.46
C LEU A 260 4.00 -3.67 -18.33
N TRP A 261 3.44 -4.20 -17.24
CA TRP A 261 4.17 -4.97 -16.24
C TRP A 261 4.92 -6.18 -16.82
N HIS A 262 4.42 -6.71 -17.92
CA HIS A 262 4.91 -7.91 -18.60
C HIS A 262 5.62 -7.60 -19.92
N ALA A 263 6.14 -6.38 -20.08
CA ALA A 263 6.84 -5.95 -21.28
C ALA A 263 8.08 -6.81 -21.54
N PRO A 264 8.28 -7.32 -22.78
CA PRO A 264 9.41 -8.20 -23.08
C PRO A 264 10.79 -7.53 -22.95
N ASP A 265 10.83 -6.20 -23.04
CA ASP A 265 12.06 -5.40 -22.92
C ASP A 265 12.42 -5.05 -21.47
N GLY A 266 11.62 -5.51 -20.48
CA GLY A 266 11.84 -5.26 -19.05
C GLY A 266 11.56 -3.83 -18.60
N HIS A 267 11.21 -2.92 -19.52
CA HIS A 267 10.89 -1.54 -19.15
C HIS A 267 9.41 -1.41 -18.78
N VAL A 268 9.17 -1.01 -17.55
CA VAL A 268 7.83 -0.80 -16.98
C VAL A 268 7.62 0.69 -16.73
N ASP A 269 6.39 1.15 -16.85
CA ASP A 269 5.97 2.48 -16.39
C ASP A 269 4.58 2.35 -15.78
N ALA A 270 4.53 2.05 -14.48
CA ALA A 270 3.29 1.70 -13.80
C ALA A 270 3.22 2.28 -12.38
N TYR A 271 2.08 2.85 -12.03
CA TYR A 271 1.73 3.17 -10.64
C TYR A 271 1.30 1.90 -9.90
N TRP A 272 1.74 1.77 -8.63
CA TRP A 272 1.41 0.64 -7.78
C TRP A 272 1.53 1.00 -6.29
N GLY A 273 1.14 0.06 -5.40
CA GLY A 273 1.25 0.20 -3.95
C GLY A 273 0.55 1.46 -3.42
N PRO A 274 -0.76 1.64 -3.69
CA PRO A 274 -1.47 2.81 -3.24
C PRO A 274 -1.59 2.85 -1.72
N THR A 275 -1.44 4.03 -1.11
CA THR A 275 -1.91 4.32 0.24
C THR A 275 -2.84 5.51 0.22
N VAL A 276 -3.99 5.37 0.86
CA VAL A 276 -5.02 6.41 0.88
C VAL A 276 -5.37 6.75 2.32
N HIS A 277 -5.38 8.04 2.62
CA HIS A 277 -5.81 8.57 3.90
C HIS A 277 -6.70 9.82 3.73
N TRP A 278 -7.52 10.09 4.72
CA TRP A 278 -8.21 11.37 4.83
C TRP A 278 -7.28 12.40 5.46
N ASN A 279 -7.13 13.56 4.80
CA ASN A 279 -6.37 14.67 5.34
C ASN A 279 -7.34 15.72 5.92
N GLU A 280 -7.36 15.83 7.26
CA GLU A 280 -8.25 16.75 7.96
C GLU A 280 -7.94 18.22 7.68
N TYR A 281 -6.67 18.55 7.42
CA TYR A 281 -6.32 19.92 7.08
C TYR A 281 -6.79 20.30 5.67
N LEU A 282 -6.60 19.43 4.68
CA LEU A 282 -7.02 19.70 3.29
C LEU A 282 -8.51 19.46 3.07
N GLN A 283 -9.19 18.66 3.90
CA GLN A 283 -10.54 18.13 3.69
C GLN A 283 -10.63 17.32 2.39
N GLN A 284 -9.62 16.49 2.14
CA GLN A 284 -9.50 15.66 0.95
C GLN A 284 -8.90 14.29 1.31
N TYR A 285 -9.20 13.30 0.51
CA TYR A 285 -8.44 12.06 0.46
C TYR A 285 -7.14 12.31 -0.29
N VAL A 286 -6.05 11.79 0.24
CA VAL A 286 -4.71 11.85 -0.34
C VAL A 286 -4.27 10.44 -0.65
N MET A 287 -3.85 10.20 -1.88
CA MET A 287 -3.27 8.92 -2.31
C MET A 287 -1.79 9.12 -2.59
N LEU A 288 -0.96 8.31 -1.94
CA LEU A 288 0.47 8.18 -2.27
C LEU A 288 0.67 6.91 -3.11
N LEU A 289 1.65 6.95 -4.01
CA LEU A 289 1.88 5.93 -5.01
C LEU A 289 3.36 5.72 -5.25
N ASN A 290 3.75 4.47 -5.46
CA ASN A 290 4.98 4.13 -6.13
C ASN A 290 4.82 4.28 -7.66
N ARG A 291 5.93 4.51 -8.37
CA ARG A 291 6.01 4.33 -9.83
C ARG A 291 7.22 3.50 -10.17
N SER A 292 7.00 2.40 -10.86
CA SER A 292 8.06 1.48 -11.26
C SER A 292 8.67 1.86 -12.59
N ALA A 293 9.98 1.63 -12.75
CA ALA A 293 10.74 1.84 -13.98
C ALA A 293 11.07 0.54 -14.71
N ASP A 294 11.01 -0.61 -14.02
CA ASP A 294 11.37 -1.91 -14.59
C ASP A 294 10.58 -3.09 -13.97
N GLU A 295 10.83 -4.28 -14.48
CA GLU A 295 10.22 -5.55 -14.08
C GLU A 295 10.59 -6.00 -12.66
N SER A 296 11.59 -5.37 -12.05
CA SER A 296 12.05 -5.61 -10.67
C SER A 296 11.46 -4.62 -9.66
N PHE A 297 10.52 -3.77 -10.09
CA PHE A 297 9.91 -2.72 -9.29
C PHE A 297 10.93 -1.65 -8.83
N SER A 298 11.98 -1.40 -9.61
CA SER A 298 12.90 -0.30 -9.35
C SER A 298 12.15 1.02 -9.30
N GLN A 299 12.38 1.77 -8.24
CA GLN A 299 11.59 2.94 -7.90
C GLN A 299 11.98 4.15 -8.76
N GLU A 300 11.06 4.62 -9.61
CA GLU A 300 11.23 5.84 -10.41
C GLU A 300 10.95 7.09 -9.56
N GLY A 301 9.96 7.00 -8.66
CA GLY A 301 9.61 8.10 -7.77
C GLY A 301 8.39 7.80 -6.92
N ILE A 302 8.13 8.70 -5.98
CA ILE A 302 6.90 8.73 -5.18
C ILE A 302 6.00 9.83 -5.68
N TYR A 303 4.72 9.52 -5.80
CA TYR A 303 3.70 10.37 -6.38
C TYR A 303 2.53 10.59 -5.44
N VAL A 304 1.83 11.71 -5.61
CA VAL A 304 0.64 12.06 -4.84
C VAL A 304 -0.50 12.49 -5.77
N SER A 305 -1.71 12.08 -5.42
CA SER A 305 -2.96 12.59 -5.98
C SER A 305 -3.96 12.86 -4.86
N MET A 306 -4.91 13.78 -5.08
CA MET A 306 -5.87 14.19 -4.05
C MET A 306 -7.27 14.30 -4.64
N SER A 307 -8.29 13.86 -3.89
CA SER A 307 -9.69 13.98 -4.31
C SER A 307 -10.60 14.19 -3.10
N VAL A 308 -11.67 14.92 -3.28
CA VAL A 308 -12.73 15.05 -2.28
C VAL A 308 -13.70 13.85 -2.32
N ASN A 309 -13.63 13.04 -3.36
CA ASN A 309 -14.65 12.03 -3.66
C ASN A 309 -14.02 10.67 -3.96
N LEU A 310 -14.38 9.65 -3.17
CA LEU A 310 -14.01 8.25 -3.42
C LEU A 310 -14.95 7.58 -4.42
N ASP A 311 -16.21 8.04 -4.51
CA ASP A 311 -17.26 7.40 -5.31
C ASP A 311 -17.10 7.63 -6.82
N GLN A 312 -16.30 8.61 -7.21
CA GLN A 312 -16.00 8.93 -8.60
C GLN A 312 -14.49 8.85 -8.87
N PRO A 313 -13.93 7.66 -9.06
CA PRO A 313 -12.50 7.45 -9.27
C PRO A 313 -11.91 8.23 -10.45
N SER A 314 -12.69 8.52 -11.46
CA SER A 314 -12.28 9.36 -12.61
C SER A 314 -11.99 10.83 -12.26
N THR A 315 -12.34 11.28 -11.06
CA THR A 315 -12.08 12.66 -10.61
C THR A 315 -10.70 12.83 -9.94
N TRP A 316 -9.97 11.75 -9.70
CA TRP A 316 -8.62 11.84 -9.20
C TRP A 316 -7.70 12.44 -10.28
N PRO A 317 -7.04 13.56 -10.01
CA PRO A 317 -6.13 14.17 -10.97
C PRO A 317 -4.89 13.30 -11.19
N ALA A 318 -4.22 13.48 -12.31
CA ALA A 318 -2.97 12.79 -12.61
C ALA A 318 -1.97 12.96 -11.44
N PRO A 319 -1.32 11.89 -10.99
CA PRO A 319 -0.40 11.97 -9.86
C PRO A 319 0.79 12.88 -10.14
N THR A 320 1.19 13.65 -9.13
CA THR A 320 2.36 14.55 -9.17
C THR A 320 3.50 13.95 -8.38
N LYS A 321 4.70 13.95 -8.95
CA LYS A 321 5.91 13.47 -8.27
C LYS A 321 6.27 14.39 -7.11
N ILE A 322 6.53 13.80 -5.94
CA ILE A 322 7.00 14.49 -4.72
C ILE A 322 8.40 14.09 -4.28
N LEU A 323 8.91 12.97 -4.79
CA LEU A 323 10.27 12.50 -4.50
C LEU A 323 10.81 11.71 -5.69
N ASP A 324 12.06 11.97 -6.10
CA ASP A 324 12.77 11.13 -7.07
C ASP A 324 13.30 9.87 -6.40
N GLY A 325 13.13 8.70 -7.02
CA GLY A 325 13.51 7.42 -6.44
C GLY A 325 12.65 7.11 -5.20
N GLY A 326 13.28 7.01 -4.04
CA GLY A 326 12.65 6.62 -2.78
C GLY A 326 12.69 5.12 -2.54
N GLN A 327 11.85 4.64 -1.63
CA GLN A 327 11.67 3.21 -1.31
C GLN A 327 10.20 2.82 -1.51
N TRP A 328 9.92 1.54 -1.47
CA TRP A 328 8.57 0.98 -1.62
C TRP A 328 7.64 1.38 -0.47
N TYR A 329 6.35 1.27 -0.68
CA TYR A 329 5.28 1.48 0.30
C TYR A 329 5.31 2.86 0.96
N PRO A 330 5.17 3.95 0.16
CA PRO A 330 5.03 5.29 0.69
C PRO A 330 3.72 5.42 1.44
N GLN A 331 3.77 5.77 2.72
CA GLN A 331 2.60 5.99 3.55
C GLN A 331 2.82 7.14 4.53
N VAL A 332 1.73 7.67 5.05
CA VAL A 332 1.77 8.59 6.18
C VAL A 332 1.29 7.90 7.45
N ILE A 333 1.75 8.39 8.60
CA ILE A 333 1.09 8.19 9.88
C ILE A 333 0.94 9.57 10.51
N GLY A 334 -0.32 9.95 10.81
CA GLY A 334 -0.65 11.22 11.44
C GLY A 334 0.02 11.36 12.81
N MET A 335 0.43 12.58 13.16
CA MET A 335 1.23 12.86 14.36
C MET A 335 0.37 13.23 15.57
N GLU A 336 -0.92 13.47 15.37
CA GLU A 336 -1.85 13.83 16.43
C GLU A 336 -2.06 12.64 17.37
N GLN A 337 -1.64 12.78 18.63
CA GLN A 337 -1.77 11.73 19.62
C GLN A 337 -3.23 11.32 19.82
N GLY A 338 -3.50 10.02 19.70
CA GLY A 338 -4.83 9.45 19.85
C GLY A 338 -5.77 9.61 18.66
N ALA A 339 -5.35 10.29 17.60
CA ALA A 339 -6.16 10.54 16.40
C ALA A 339 -5.42 10.26 15.10
N GLY A 340 -4.14 10.64 15.01
CA GLY A 340 -3.33 10.42 13.81
C GLY A 340 -3.04 8.94 13.57
N THR A 341 -3.35 8.44 12.37
CA THR A 341 -3.18 7.03 11.96
C THR A 341 -2.65 6.97 10.54
N ASP A 342 -2.51 5.79 9.98
CA ASP A 342 -2.26 5.61 8.54
C ASP A 342 -3.46 5.99 7.66
N LYS A 343 -4.65 6.22 8.26
CA LYS A 343 -5.89 6.63 7.58
C LYS A 343 -6.31 8.08 7.85
N PHE A 344 -5.72 8.73 8.86
CA PHE A 344 -6.04 10.10 9.25
C PHE A 344 -4.77 10.91 9.52
N ALA A 345 -4.61 12.03 8.80
CA ALA A 345 -3.49 12.95 8.98
C ALA A 345 -3.96 14.40 8.95
N GLY A 346 -3.25 15.26 9.68
CA GLY A 346 -3.44 16.70 9.69
C GLY A 346 -2.61 17.42 8.63
N GLN A 347 -2.17 18.65 8.96
CA GLN A 347 -1.30 19.45 8.10
C GLN A 347 0.09 18.83 7.94
N GLU A 348 0.58 18.14 8.95
CA GLU A 348 1.85 17.43 8.96
C GLU A 348 1.62 15.96 9.35
N ALA A 349 2.43 15.08 8.78
CA ALA A 349 2.45 13.67 9.15
C ALA A 349 3.87 13.10 8.98
N ARG A 350 4.17 12.02 9.70
CA ARG A 350 5.37 11.23 9.40
C ARG A 350 5.19 10.53 8.05
N PHE A 351 6.18 10.70 7.18
CA PHE A 351 6.22 10.06 5.88
C PHE A 351 7.16 8.86 5.92
N PHE A 352 6.59 7.68 5.73
CA PHE A 352 7.32 6.41 5.74
C PHE A 352 7.47 5.84 4.34
N MET A 353 8.56 5.10 4.13
CA MET A 353 8.81 4.23 3.00
C MET A 353 9.49 2.96 3.53
N SER A 354 8.95 1.77 3.23
CA SER A 354 9.43 0.49 3.77
C SER A 354 9.63 0.52 5.30
N GLY A 355 8.69 1.12 6.02
CA GLY A 355 8.72 1.21 7.48
C GLY A 355 9.72 2.21 8.07
N ARG A 356 10.42 2.99 7.24
CA ARG A 356 11.37 4.01 7.67
C ARG A 356 10.91 5.40 7.27
N SER A 357 11.00 6.34 8.21
CA SER A 357 10.70 7.76 8.01
C SER A 357 11.95 8.60 8.24
N THR A 358 12.30 9.42 7.25
CA THR A 358 13.34 10.47 7.35
C THR A 358 12.77 11.84 6.97
N TYR A 359 11.45 11.91 6.78
CA TYR A 359 10.74 13.12 6.40
C TYR A 359 9.44 13.27 7.18
N ILE A 360 9.06 14.53 7.37
CA ILE A 360 7.69 14.95 7.61
C ILE A 360 7.13 15.41 6.26
N ILE A 361 5.95 14.91 5.90
CA ILE A 361 5.17 15.44 4.78
C ILE A 361 4.31 16.57 5.28
N ARG A 362 4.36 17.72 4.59
CA ARG A 362 3.58 18.91 4.92
C ARG A 362 2.62 19.23 3.80
N PHE A 363 1.37 19.40 4.15
CA PHE A 363 0.28 19.77 3.26
C PHE A 363 -0.01 21.26 3.38
N ASN A 364 -0.18 21.96 2.26
CA ASN A 364 -0.48 23.38 2.23
C ASN A 364 -1.77 23.60 1.44
N ARG A 365 -2.60 24.55 1.87
CA ARG A 365 -3.73 25.04 1.08
C ARG A 365 -3.23 26.10 0.10
N LEU A 366 -3.81 26.12 -1.09
CA LEU A 366 -3.64 27.29 -1.96
C LEU A 366 -4.46 28.42 -1.35
N ASP A 367 -3.81 29.53 -1.01
CA ASP A 367 -4.53 30.77 -0.74
C ASP A 367 -5.16 31.23 -2.05
N VAL A 368 -6.44 30.93 -2.23
CA VAL A 368 -7.22 31.57 -3.29
C VAL A 368 -7.39 33.02 -2.83
N PRO A 369 -6.84 34.03 -3.56
CA PRO A 369 -7.06 35.40 -3.20
C PRO A 369 -8.57 35.64 -3.17
N SER A 370 -9.09 36.09 -2.02
CA SER A 370 -10.48 36.50 -1.92
C SER A 370 -10.69 37.64 -2.93
N THR A 371 -11.36 37.36 -4.02
CA THR A 371 -11.88 38.40 -4.90
C THR A 371 -12.90 39.20 -4.07
N ARG A 372 -12.44 40.33 -3.55
CA ARG A 372 -13.33 41.38 -3.00
C ARG A 372 -14.02 42.10 -4.11
#